data_4b83b21e73d8eeaa9ed13ba3732f1376
#
_entry.id   4b83b21e73d8eeaa9ed13ba3732f1376
#
_cell.length_a   1.000
_cell.length_b   1.000
_cell.length_c   1.000
_cell.angle_alpha   90.00
_cell.angle_beta   90.00
_cell.angle_gamma   90.00
#
_symmetry.space_group_name_H-M   'P 1'
#
loop_
_entity.id
_entity.type
_entity.pdbx_description
1 polymer ?
#
loop_
_entity_poly.entity_id
_entity_poly.type
_entity_poly.pdbx_seq_one_letter_code
_entity_poly.pdbx_strand_id
1 'polypeptide(L)'
;MTQALALRALLARAGHRVCSVLVGRNARRDVPAFFLRKIDAPVAYLDSPNFACDARNRSVRPLATLAAAARGGPRYRESLRRIDHHLRHHRPDVVVNFFEPLAGLYYARYRPAVPMIAVAHQYVYLHPAHRFPPGHTAERAAIQLFTRLTALGATRKLALSLSPMPTPARDASLIVLPPLLRDAVFRQTPTRHEPFFLAYLLNSGYADEIIRWHRQHPDQVLHCFWDNRHAAAVEHYDETLTFHRLDDEKFLALMARCRGLITTAGFESVCEAMYLGKPVLAVPVEGHYEQYCNSLDAAGAGAGLASRHFDIDAFLRFVPTYRSPAPAFHRWAHQAETRFVEALEATASAPAPALDLRPEFATA
;
A
#
# COMPACT_ATOMS: atom_id res chain seq x y z
N MET A 1 -7.08 0.77 -0.42
CA MET A 1 -8.44 0.95 0.16
C MET A 1 -8.39 1.04 1.69
N THR A 2 -7.65 0.19 2.39
CA THR A 2 -7.48 0.24 3.85
C THR A 2 -6.95 1.59 4.33
N GLN A 3 -5.94 2.15 3.66
CA GLN A 3 -5.40 3.49 3.94
C GLN A 3 -6.45 4.60 3.76
N ALA A 4 -7.31 4.50 2.73
CA ALA A 4 -8.37 5.48 2.52
C ALA A 4 -9.44 5.45 3.63
N LEU A 5 -9.77 4.25 4.14
CA LEU A 5 -10.65 4.11 5.30
C LEU A 5 -10.00 4.67 6.57
N ALA A 6 -8.71 4.40 6.79
CA ALA A 6 -7.98 4.95 7.93
C ALA A 6 -7.92 6.48 7.88
N LEU A 7 -7.61 7.06 6.70
CA LEU A 7 -7.62 8.51 6.53
C LEU A 7 -9.02 9.11 6.72
N ARG A 8 -10.07 8.47 6.17
CA ARG A 8 -11.45 8.93 6.36
C ARG A 8 -11.83 8.98 7.85
N ALA A 9 -11.49 7.94 8.61
CA ALA A 9 -11.78 7.91 10.04
C ALA A 9 -11.03 9.02 10.80
N LEU A 10 -9.76 9.23 10.46
CA LEU A 10 -8.93 10.29 11.00
C LEU A 10 -9.52 11.69 10.70
N LEU A 11 -9.89 11.94 9.45
CA LEU A 11 -10.49 13.20 9.01
C LEU A 11 -11.82 13.50 9.73
N ALA A 12 -12.65 12.46 9.91
CA ALA A 12 -13.92 12.61 10.63
C ALA A 12 -13.71 13.04 12.10
N ARG A 13 -12.67 12.49 12.78
CA ARG A 13 -12.31 12.92 14.14
C ARG A 13 -11.83 14.38 14.20
N ALA A 14 -11.15 14.82 13.16
CA ALA A 14 -10.69 16.21 13.03
C ALA A 14 -11.77 17.19 12.54
N GLY A 15 -13.02 16.74 12.36
CA GLY A 15 -14.12 17.59 11.91
C GLY A 15 -14.22 17.80 10.39
N HIS A 16 -13.41 17.10 9.61
CA HIS A 16 -13.45 17.17 8.14
C HIS A 16 -14.44 16.15 7.56
N ARG A 17 -14.99 16.48 6.40
CA ARG A 17 -15.94 15.63 5.68
C ARG A 17 -15.38 15.19 4.33
N VAL A 18 -15.46 13.89 4.05
CA VAL A 18 -15.22 13.34 2.70
C VAL A 18 -16.49 13.49 1.89
N CYS A 19 -16.48 14.35 0.88
CA CYS A 19 -17.67 14.66 0.07
C CYS A 19 -17.89 13.65 -1.06
N SER A 20 -16.86 13.01 -1.59
CA SER A 20 -16.95 11.99 -2.64
C SER A 20 -15.68 11.15 -2.70
N VAL A 21 -15.82 9.89 -3.13
CA VAL A 21 -14.72 8.96 -3.34
C VAL A 21 -14.77 8.43 -4.78
N LEU A 22 -13.71 8.66 -5.54
CA LEU A 22 -13.56 8.16 -6.89
C LEU A 22 -12.64 6.95 -6.87
N VAL A 23 -13.11 5.80 -7.33
CA VAL A 23 -12.35 4.56 -7.33
C VAL A 23 -12.02 4.15 -8.76
N GLY A 24 -10.73 4.13 -9.07
CA GLY A 24 -10.22 3.52 -10.29
C GLY A 24 -10.45 2.00 -10.23
N ARG A 25 -11.23 1.49 -11.17
CA ARG A 25 -11.44 0.04 -11.29
C ARG A 25 -10.97 -0.46 -12.65
N ASN A 26 -10.72 -1.73 -12.69
CA ASN A 26 -10.40 -2.44 -13.91
C ASN A 26 -11.24 -3.72 -14.01
N ALA A 27 -11.26 -4.35 -15.18
CA ALA A 27 -12.06 -5.53 -15.46
C ALA A 27 -11.73 -6.77 -14.56
N ARG A 28 -10.64 -6.72 -13.79
CA ARG A 28 -10.14 -7.86 -13.00
C ARG A 28 -10.38 -7.73 -11.50
N ARG A 29 -10.70 -6.52 -10.99
CA ARG A 29 -10.88 -6.28 -9.55
C ARG A 29 -12.12 -5.47 -9.27
N ASP A 30 -13.03 -6.08 -8.52
CA ASP A 30 -14.16 -5.38 -7.91
C ASP A 30 -13.71 -4.65 -6.65
N VAL A 31 -14.46 -3.60 -6.31
CA VAL A 31 -14.26 -2.90 -5.03
C VAL A 31 -14.76 -3.81 -3.91
N PRO A 32 -13.93 -4.12 -2.90
CA PRO A 32 -14.33 -5.00 -1.81
C PRO A 32 -15.58 -4.48 -1.07
N ALA A 33 -16.50 -5.38 -0.76
CA ALA A 33 -17.74 -5.02 -0.09
C ALA A 33 -17.52 -4.34 1.28
N PHE A 34 -16.46 -4.73 2.01
CA PHE A 34 -16.13 -4.08 3.29
C PHE A 34 -15.78 -2.60 3.11
N PHE A 35 -15.12 -2.23 2.01
CA PHE A 35 -14.79 -0.85 1.71
C PHE A 35 -16.06 -0.02 1.50
N LEU A 36 -16.98 -0.51 0.67
CA LEU A 36 -18.25 0.17 0.39
C LEU A 36 -19.11 0.36 1.66
N ARG A 37 -19.07 -0.62 2.57
CA ARG A 37 -19.80 -0.51 3.86
C ARG A 37 -19.16 0.50 4.83
N LYS A 38 -17.84 0.65 4.81
CA LYS A 38 -17.07 1.43 5.81
C LYS A 38 -16.73 2.85 5.35
N ILE A 39 -16.79 3.15 4.05
CA ILE A 39 -16.29 4.46 3.53
C ILE A 39 -17.19 5.64 3.89
N ASP A 40 -18.51 5.41 4.07
CA ASP A 40 -19.49 6.41 4.47
C ASP A 40 -19.37 7.74 3.69
N ALA A 41 -19.25 7.61 2.36
CA ALA A 41 -19.22 8.71 1.40
C ALA A 41 -19.70 8.20 0.04
N PRO A 42 -20.27 9.06 -0.82
CA PRO A 42 -20.65 8.69 -2.18
C PRO A 42 -19.45 8.14 -2.96
N VAL A 43 -19.64 6.95 -3.56
CA VAL A 43 -18.58 6.29 -4.35
C VAL A 43 -18.95 6.31 -5.82
N ALA A 44 -18.04 6.79 -6.66
CA ALA A 44 -18.12 6.71 -8.11
C ALA A 44 -16.92 5.94 -8.68
N TYR A 45 -17.12 5.34 -9.86
CA TYR A 45 -16.12 4.50 -10.49
C TYR A 45 -15.53 5.17 -11.73
N LEU A 46 -14.23 5.01 -11.90
CA LEU A 46 -13.47 5.47 -13.05
C LEU A 46 -12.82 4.27 -13.74
N ASP A 47 -12.78 4.28 -15.07
CA ASP A 47 -11.93 3.36 -15.82
C ASP A 47 -10.49 3.87 -15.73
N SER A 48 -9.64 3.12 -15.03
CA SER A 48 -8.25 3.52 -14.76
C SER A 48 -7.25 2.65 -15.53
N PRO A 49 -6.12 3.22 -16.00
CA PRO A 49 -5.02 2.46 -16.53
C PRO A 49 -4.51 1.46 -15.51
N ASN A 50 -4.28 0.23 -15.94
CA ASN A 50 -3.76 -0.82 -15.06
C ASN A 50 -2.47 -1.40 -15.62
N PHE A 51 -1.61 -1.91 -14.74
CA PHE A 51 -0.46 -2.67 -15.16
C PHE A 51 -0.91 -3.99 -15.81
N ALA A 52 -0.41 -4.26 -17.01
CA ALA A 52 -0.57 -5.57 -17.64
C ALA A 52 0.41 -6.53 -16.96
N CYS A 53 -0.11 -7.61 -16.40
CA CYS A 53 0.67 -8.70 -15.84
C CYS A 53 0.72 -9.89 -16.81
N ASP A 54 1.65 -10.82 -16.59
CA ASP A 54 1.69 -12.09 -17.30
C ASP A 54 0.46 -12.97 -17.01
N ALA A 55 0.31 -14.09 -17.74
CA ALA A 55 -0.83 -15.00 -17.59
C ALA A 55 -0.96 -15.62 -16.19
N ARG A 56 0.14 -15.69 -15.44
CA ARG A 56 0.20 -16.19 -14.06
C ARG A 56 0.13 -15.08 -13.00
N ASN A 57 -0.05 -13.83 -13.43
CA ASN A 57 -0.10 -12.64 -12.56
C ASN A 57 1.18 -12.44 -11.70
N ARG A 58 2.32 -12.95 -12.16
CA ARG A 58 3.60 -12.97 -11.44
C ARG A 58 4.56 -11.85 -11.84
N SER A 59 4.39 -11.24 -13.04
CA SER A 59 5.27 -10.17 -13.51
C SER A 59 4.51 -9.06 -14.24
N VAL A 60 4.96 -7.82 -14.08
CA VAL A 60 4.44 -6.65 -14.80
C VAL A 60 5.10 -6.57 -16.17
N ARG A 61 4.30 -6.37 -17.23
CA ARG A 61 4.78 -6.23 -18.62
C ARG A 61 4.68 -4.75 -19.06
N PRO A 62 5.79 -3.98 -19.03
CA PRO A 62 5.75 -2.53 -19.29
C PRO A 62 5.22 -2.17 -20.67
N LEU A 63 5.67 -2.85 -21.72
CA LEU A 63 5.22 -2.59 -23.09
C LEU A 63 3.72 -2.92 -23.29
N ALA A 64 3.25 -4.02 -22.70
CA ALA A 64 1.83 -4.39 -22.73
C ALA A 64 0.97 -3.40 -21.95
N THR A 65 1.50 -2.85 -20.84
CA THR A 65 0.86 -1.78 -20.07
C THR A 65 0.72 -0.51 -20.90
N LEU A 66 1.78 -0.09 -21.60
CA LEU A 66 1.75 1.09 -22.46
C LEU A 66 0.77 0.92 -23.63
N ALA A 67 0.77 -0.23 -24.29
CA ALA A 67 -0.16 -0.56 -25.37
C ALA A 67 -1.62 -0.62 -24.88
N ALA A 68 -1.87 -1.14 -23.68
CA ALA A 68 -3.19 -1.15 -23.07
C ALA A 68 -3.66 0.27 -22.70
N ALA A 69 -2.75 1.10 -22.19
CA ALA A 69 -3.02 2.50 -21.87
C ALA A 69 -3.39 3.29 -23.13
N ALA A 70 -2.66 3.12 -24.24
CA ALA A 70 -2.95 3.78 -25.52
C ALA A 70 -4.33 3.37 -26.08
N ARG A 71 -4.68 2.08 -26.03
CA ARG A 71 -5.99 1.58 -26.47
C ARG A 71 -7.16 2.06 -25.61
N GLY A 72 -6.92 2.33 -24.32
CA GLY A 72 -7.92 2.83 -23.38
C GLY A 72 -8.21 4.33 -23.49
N GLY A 73 -7.55 5.07 -24.39
CA GLY A 73 -7.60 6.53 -24.48
C GLY A 73 -8.99 7.19 -24.42
N PRO A 74 -10.00 6.73 -25.18
CA PRO A 74 -11.36 7.28 -25.08
C PRO A 74 -12.01 7.09 -23.71
N ARG A 75 -11.83 5.92 -23.08
CA ARG A 75 -12.37 5.62 -21.73
C ARG A 75 -11.70 6.48 -20.65
N TYR A 76 -10.38 6.69 -20.78
CA TYR A 76 -9.65 7.55 -19.84
C TYR A 76 -10.04 9.01 -19.99
N ARG A 77 -10.31 9.50 -21.21
CA ARG A 77 -10.86 10.85 -21.42
C ARG A 77 -12.21 11.02 -20.72
N GLU A 78 -13.07 10.01 -20.78
CA GLU A 78 -14.35 10.03 -20.09
C GLU A 78 -14.14 10.02 -18.56
N SER A 79 -13.22 9.23 -18.05
CA SER A 79 -12.85 9.24 -16.62
C SER A 79 -12.33 10.60 -16.17
N LEU A 80 -11.51 11.28 -16.99
CA LEU A 80 -11.05 12.65 -16.68
C LEU A 80 -12.20 13.66 -16.65
N ARG A 81 -13.19 13.55 -17.55
CA ARG A 81 -14.40 14.39 -17.52
C ARG A 81 -15.24 14.15 -16.27
N ARG A 82 -15.33 12.88 -15.84
CA ARG A 82 -16.03 12.53 -14.59
C ARG A 82 -15.33 13.13 -13.37
N ILE A 83 -14.01 13.09 -13.32
CA ILE A 83 -13.24 13.77 -12.25
C ILE A 83 -13.59 15.28 -12.27
N ASP A 84 -13.54 15.94 -13.43
CA ASP A 84 -13.88 17.36 -13.56
C ASP A 84 -15.30 17.67 -13.08
N HIS A 85 -16.26 16.85 -13.48
CA HIS A 85 -17.66 16.97 -13.04
C HIS A 85 -17.79 16.86 -11.50
N HIS A 86 -17.15 15.86 -10.89
CA HIS A 86 -17.18 15.67 -9.44
C HIS A 86 -16.55 16.86 -8.69
N LEU A 87 -15.40 17.37 -9.16
CA LEU A 87 -14.76 18.52 -8.54
C LEU A 87 -15.63 19.78 -8.62
N ARG A 88 -16.25 20.06 -9.78
CA ARG A 88 -17.15 21.19 -9.95
C ARG A 88 -18.43 21.08 -9.12
N HIS A 89 -18.96 19.87 -8.99
CA HIS A 89 -20.20 19.60 -8.26
C HIS A 89 -19.98 19.69 -6.74
N HIS A 90 -18.96 19.03 -6.22
CA HIS A 90 -18.73 18.93 -4.78
C HIS A 90 -17.89 20.10 -4.21
N ARG A 91 -17.14 20.81 -5.05
CA ARG A 91 -16.25 21.94 -4.68
C ARG A 91 -15.42 21.64 -3.43
N PRO A 92 -14.62 20.56 -3.42
CA PRO A 92 -13.80 20.23 -2.26
C PRO A 92 -12.71 21.28 -2.03
N ASP A 93 -12.29 21.46 -0.78
CA ASP A 93 -11.16 22.33 -0.42
C ASP A 93 -9.81 21.68 -0.80
N VAL A 94 -9.76 20.36 -0.85
CA VAL A 94 -8.57 19.57 -1.19
C VAL A 94 -8.95 18.24 -1.81
N VAL A 95 -8.14 17.79 -2.77
CA VAL A 95 -8.21 16.43 -3.33
C VAL A 95 -7.11 15.56 -2.76
N VAL A 96 -7.47 14.38 -2.27
CA VAL A 96 -6.49 13.37 -1.83
C VAL A 96 -6.39 12.25 -2.86
N ASN A 97 -5.21 12.06 -3.41
CA ASN A 97 -4.90 11.04 -4.40
C ASN A 97 -4.11 9.88 -3.79
N PHE A 98 -4.71 8.70 -3.71
CA PHE A 98 -4.03 7.47 -3.31
C PHE A 98 -3.40 6.74 -4.50
N PHE A 99 -2.31 7.32 -5.03
CA PHE A 99 -1.48 6.73 -6.09
C PHE A 99 -2.23 6.43 -7.41
N GLU A 100 -3.31 7.17 -7.70
CA GLU A 100 -4.11 6.99 -8.91
C GLU A 100 -3.58 7.86 -10.06
N PRO A 101 -3.09 7.28 -11.17
CA PRO A 101 -2.50 8.04 -12.26
C PRO A 101 -3.48 8.97 -12.98
N LEU A 102 -4.78 8.65 -13.01
CA LEU A 102 -5.79 9.52 -13.62
C LEU A 102 -5.90 10.86 -12.90
N ALA A 103 -5.70 10.90 -11.58
CA ALA A 103 -5.69 12.14 -10.83
C ALA A 103 -4.52 13.03 -11.27
N GLY A 104 -3.30 12.48 -11.38
CA GLY A 104 -2.14 13.21 -11.88
C GLY A 104 -2.35 13.71 -13.32
N LEU A 105 -2.87 12.86 -14.22
CA LEU A 105 -3.19 13.26 -15.59
C LEU A 105 -4.27 14.34 -15.66
N TYR A 106 -5.28 14.26 -14.80
CA TYR A 106 -6.32 15.29 -14.70
C TYR A 106 -5.71 16.63 -14.30
N TYR A 107 -4.90 16.69 -13.26
CA TYR A 107 -4.24 17.92 -12.82
C TYR A 107 -3.29 18.50 -13.86
N ALA A 108 -2.53 17.67 -14.55
CA ALA A 108 -1.67 18.10 -15.64
C ALA A 108 -2.46 18.71 -16.81
N ARG A 109 -3.65 18.16 -17.14
CA ARG A 109 -4.46 18.58 -18.31
C ARG A 109 -5.41 19.72 -18.01
N TYR A 110 -6.10 19.71 -16.86
CA TYR A 110 -7.18 20.64 -16.55
C TYR A 110 -6.77 21.75 -15.60
N ARG A 111 -5.68 21.57 -14.86
CA ARG A 111 -5.12 22.56 -13.91
C ARG A 111 -6.19 23.18 -12.99
N PRO A 112 -6.94 22.37 -12.25
CA PRO A 112 -7.97 22.88 -11.36
C PRO A 112 -7.37 23.76 -10.26
N ALA A 113 -8.14 24.75 -9.77
CA ALA A 113 -7.69 25.62 -8.69
C ALA A 113 -7.61 24.88 -7.33
N VAL A 114 -8.39 23.80 -7.16
CA VAL A 114 -8.36 23.01 -5.91
C VAL A 114 -7.02 22.27 -5.79
N PRO A 115 -6.31 22.39 -4.65
CA PRO A 115 -5.02 21.72 -4.46
C PRO A 115 -5.17 20.22 -4.31
N MET A 116 -4.12 19.47 -4.67
CA MET A 116 -4.07 18.01 -4.52
C MET A 116 -2.93 17.58 -3.60
N ILE A 117 -3.25 16.66 -2.71
CA ILE A 117 -2.28 15.89 -1.94
C ILE A 117 -2.19 14.48 -2.53
N ALA A 118 -0.99 14.04 -2.85
CA ALA A 118 -0.71 12.67 -3.26
C ALA A 118 -0.19 11.87 -2.07
N VAL A 119 -0.84 10.74 -1.75
CA VAL A 119 -0.52 9.91 -0.57
C VAL A 119 -0.20 8.49 -1.00
N ALA A 120 0.98 8.00 -0.71
CA ALA A 120 1.36 6.59 -0.88
C ALA A 120 2.71 6.26 -0.23
N HIS A 121 2.97 4.97 0.03
CA HIS A 121 4.30 4.50 0.39
C HIS A 121 5.31 4.73 -0.75
N GLN A 122 4.90 4.52 -2.00
CA GLN A 122 5.76 4.62 -3.17
C GLN A 122 6.43 6.00 -3.34
N TYR A 123 5.90 7.05 -2.69
CA TYR A 123 6.57 8.36 -2.72
C TYR A 123 7.91 8.38 -1.97
N VAL A 124 8.22 7.39 -1.12
CA VAL A 124 9.57 7.22 -0.55
C VAL A 124 10.62 6.97 -1.64
N TYR A 125 10.25 6.42 -2.80
CA TYR A 125 11.15 6.20 -3.94
C TYR A 125 11.65 7.49 -4.60
N LEU A 126 11.04 8.62 -4.29
CA LEU A 126 11.49 9.96 -4.69
C LEU A 126 12.41 10.60 -3.65
N HIS A 127 12.51 10.01 -2.45
CA HIS A 127 13.35 10.54 -1.38
C HIS A 127 14.82 10.17 -1.61
N PRO A 128 15.77 11.14 -1.52
CA PRO A 128 17.19 10.91 -1.81
C PRO A 128 17.87 9.91 -0.86
N ALA A 129 17.35 9.74 0.35
CA ALA A 129 17.87 8.77 1.31
C ALA A 129 17.32 7.35 1.11
N HIS A 130 16.35 7.14 0.20
CA HIS A 130 15.84 5.80 -0.07
C HIS A 130 16.89 4.94 -0.77
N ARG A 131 17.05 3.71 -0.28
CA ARG A 131 18.05 2.76 -0.79
C ARG A 131 17.38 1.72 -1.67
N PHE A 132 17.63 1.80 -2.96
CA PHE A 132 17.17 0.79 -3.92
C PHE A 132 18.09 -0.44 -3.95
N PRO A 133 17.53 -1.64 -4.24
CA PRO A 133 18.35 -2.81 -4.50
C PRO A 133 19.29 -2.58 -5.70
N PRO A 134 20.54 -3.06 -5.65
CA PRO A 134 21.50 -2.89 -6.74
C PRO A 134 21.08 -3.68 -8.00
N GLY A 135 21.56 -3.25 -9.16
CA GLY A 135 21.40 -4.00 -10.43
C GLY A 135 20.04 -3.86 -11.13
N HIS A 136 19.11 -3.04 -10.61
CA HIS A 136 17.73 -2.89 -11.13
C HIS A 136 17.47 -1.46 -11.65
N THR A 137 18.34 -0.93 -12.49
CA THR A 137 18.28 0.47 -12.94
C THR A 137 17.06 0.79 -13.77
N ALA A 138 16.64 -0.13 -14.66
CA ALA A 138 15.45 0.05 -15.50
C ALA A 138 14.16 0.00 -14.69
N GLU A 139 14.01 -0.95 -13.79
CA GLU A 139 12.85 -1.09 -12.90
C GLU A 139 12.76 0.09 -11.94
N ARG A 140 13.89 0.53 -11.41
CA ARG A 140 13.98 1.75 -10.59
C ARG A 140 13.51 2.97 -11.37
N ALA A 141 14.02 3.19 -12.58
CA ALA A 141 13.61 4.31 -13.41
C ALA A 141 12.11 4.26 -13.73
N ALA A 142 11.59 3.08 -14.06
CA ALA A 142 10.18 2.88 -14.37
C ALA A 142 9.26 3.17 -13.18
N ILE A 143 9.58 2.66 -11.98
CA ILE A 143 8.77 2.91 -10.78
C ILE A 143 8.84 4.37 -10.35
N GLN A 144 9.99 5.02 -10.44
CA GLN A 144 10.14 6.45 -10.13
C GLN A 144 9.36 7.32 -11.13
N LEU A 145 9.40 6.99 -12.43
CA LEU A 145 8.62 7.69 -13.44
C LEU A 145 7.12 7.55 -13.19
N PHE A 146 6.65 6.34 -12.92
CA PHE A 146 5.24 6.10 -12.60
C PHE A 146 4.82 6.84 -11.32
N THR A 147 5.66 6.82 -10.29
CA THR A 147 5.42 7.55 -9.04
C THR A 147 5.30 9.06 -9.28
N ARG A 148 6.16 9.64 -10.12
CA ARG A 148 6.02 11.06 -10.53
C ARG A 148 4.73 11.32 -11.30
N LEU A 149 4.34 10.41 -12.20
CA LEU A 149 3.10 10.52 -12.97
C LEU A 149 1.86 10.60 -12.08
N THR A 150 1.79 9.77 -11.02
CA THR A 150 0.66 9.79 -10.09
C THR A 150 0.59 11.07 -9.25
N ALA A 151 1.69 11.80 -9.12
CA ALA A 151 1.80 13.04 -8.36
C ALA A 151 1.85 14.32 -9.23
N LEU A 152 1.60 14.20 -10.55
CA LEU A 152 1.57 15.39 -11.42
C LEU A 152 0.55 16.41 -10.90
N GLY A 153 1.01 17.66 -10.71
CA GLY A 153 0.18 18.74 -10.18
C GLY A 153 -0.16 18.63 -8.69
N ALA A 154 0.42 17.68 -7.96
CA ALA A 154 0.23 17.61 -6.52
C ALA A 154 0.96 18.75 -5.81
N THR A 155 0.25 19.45 -4.92
CA THR A 155 0.82 20.48 -4.04
C THR A 155 1.75 19.86 -3.00
N ARG A 156 1.40 18.68 -2.50
CA ARG A 156 2.22 17.90 -1.56
C ARG A 156 2.20 16.42 -1.90
N LYS A 157 3.34 15.76 -1.65
CA LYS A 157 3.52 14.31 -1.76
C LYS A 157 3.77 13.77 -0.36
N LEU A 158 2.83 13.02 0.20
CA LEU A 158 2.93 12.41 1.51
C LEU A 158 3.42 10.97 1.36
N ALA A 159 4.70 10.79 1.65
CA ALA A 159 5.37 9.50 1.57
C ALA A 159 5.15 8.71 2.87
N LEU A 160 4.38 7.65 2.83
CA LEU A 160 4.18 6.78 4.00
C LEU A 160 5.43 5.94 4.25
N SER A 161 5.98 5.98 5.45
CA SER A 161 7.23 5.30 5.76
C SER A 161 7.17 4.52 7.06
N LEU A 162 7.97 3.43 7.12
CA LEU A 162 8.17 2.62 8.33
C LEU A 162 8.97 3.36 9.43
N SER A 163 9.70 4.41 9.05
CA SER A 163 10.50 5.22 9.96
C SER A 163 10.53 6.69 9.53
N PRO A 164 10.78 7.63 10.44
CA PRO A 164 10.91 9.04 10.07
C PRO A 164 12.12 9.29 9.18
N MET A 165 11.94 10.18 8.20
CA MET A 165 13.00 10.73 7.36
C MET A 165 12.84 12.25 7.29
N PRO A 166 13.93 13.03 7.16
CA PRO A 166 13.84 14.47 7.03
C PRO A 166 13.22 14.86 5.69
N THR A 167 12.56 16.02 5.65
CA THR A 167 12.09 16.59 4.37
C THR A 167 13.28 16.89 3.47
N PRO A 168 13.30 16.44 2.20
CA PRO A 168 14.43 16.69 1.30
C PRO A 168 14.59 18.18 1.00
N ALA A 169 15.82 18.71 1.10
CA ALA A 169 16.09 20.12 0.84
C ALA A 169 15.74 20.56 -0.61
N ARG A 170 15.81 19.64 -1.57
CA ARG A 170 15.50 19.91 -2.99
C ARG A 170 14.02 19.75 -3.36
N ASP A 171 13.20 19.19 -2.48
CA ASP A 171 11.78 18.97 -2.72
C ASP A 171 10.98 19.12 -1.42
N ALA A 172 10.68 20.35 -1.06
CA ALA A 172 9.90 20.67 0.14
C ALA A 172 8.44 20.17 0.08
N SER A 173 7.96 19.78 -1.11
CA SER A 173 6.62 19.19 -1.27
C SER A 173 6.55 17.72 -0.87
N LEU A 174 7.70 17.03 -0.78
CA LEU A 174 7.80 15.64 -0.35
C LEU A 174 7.94 15.56 1.16
N ILE A 175 6.89 15.13 1.83
CA ILE A 175 6.83 15.04 3.29
C ILE A 175 6.71 13.56 3.68
N VAL A 176 7.59 13.09 4.56
CA VAL A 176 7.53 11.72 5.08
C VAL A 176 6.62 11.67 6.29
N LEU A 177 5.61 10.81 6.22
CA LEU A 177 4.60 10.61 7.26
C LEU A 177 4.56 9.16 7.75
N PRO A 178 4.02 8.93 8.96
CA PRO A 178 3.73 7.60 9.45
C PRO A 178 2.74 6.87 8.53
N PRO A 179 2.69 5.53 8.58
CA PRO A 179 1.66 4.78 7.88
C PRO A 179 0.27 5.07 8.43
N LEU A 180 -0.73 4.99 7.55
CA LEU A 180 -2.14 5.07 7.90
C LEU A 180 -2.62 3.70 8.40
N LEU A 181 -2.54 3.46 9.69
CA LEU A 181 -3.07 2.25 10.30
C LEU A 181 -4.56 2.38 10.58
N ARG A 182 -5.31 1.29 10.38
CA ARG A 182 -6.73 1.24 10.74
C ARG A 182 -6.92 1.23 12.26
N ASP A 183 -8.00 1.86 12.75
CA ASP A 183 -8.29 1.96 14.19
C ASP A 183 -8.33 0.58 14.89
N ALA A 184 -8.71 -0.46 14.16
CA ALA A 184 -8.72 -1.83 14.68
C ALA A 184 -7.34 -2.31 15.15
N VAL A 185 -6.25 -1.83 14.56
CA VAL A 185 -4.87 -2.17 14.98
C VAL A 185 -4.57 -1.57 16.35
N PHE A 186 -4.94 -0.31 16.56
CA PHE A 186 -4.73 0.38 17.85
C PHE A 186 -5.53 -0.24 18.99
N ARG A 187 -6.64 -0.92 18.68
CA ARG A 187 -7.47 -1.62 19.68
C ARG A 187 -7.02 -3.04 20.00
N GLN A 188 -6.05 -3.58 19.23
CA GLN A 188 -5.51 -4.90 19.56
C GLN A 188 -4.64 -4.81 20.81
N THR A 189 -4.94 -5.64 21.78
CA THR A 189 -4.05 -5.84 22.92
C THR A 189 -3.09 -6.97 22.55
N PRO A 190 -1.77 -6.75 22.62
CA PRO A 190 -0.81 -7.81 22.41
C PRO A 190 -1.07 -8.92 23.45
N THR A 191 -1.58 -10.05 23.00
CA THR A 191 -1.80 -11.21 23.84
C THR A 191 -0.59 -12.13 23.79
N ARG A 192 -0.54 -13.11 24.69
CA ARG A 192 0.47 -14.18 24.67
C ARG A 192 0.50 -14.80 23.28
N HIS A 193 1.69 -14.99 22.71
CA HIS A 193 1.85 -15.65 21.42
C HIS A 193 1.32 -17.08 21.48
N GLU A 194 0.36 -17.39 20.63
CA GLU A 194 -0.08 -18.75 20.38
C GLU A 194 0.92 -19.44 19.42
N PRO A 195 1.05 -20.77 19.48
CA PRO A 195 2.09 -21.50 18.77
C PRO A 195 1.78 -21.71 17.28
N PHE A 196 1.39 -20.63 16.55
CA PHE A 196 1.16 -20.69 15.13
C PHE A 196 1.80 -19.51 14.38
N PHE A 197 2.05 -19.71 13.09
CA PHE A 197 2.44 -18.66 12.16
C PHE A 197 1.26 -18.25 11.26
N LEU A 198 1.20 -16.97 10.95
CA LEU A 198 0.22 -16.41 10.03
C LEU A 198 0.86 -16.18 8.67
N ALA A 199 0.25 -16.63 7.58
CA ALA A 199 0.68 -16.31 6.23
C ALA A 199 -0.36 -15.47 5.48
N TYR A 200 0.09 -14.47 4.72
CA TYR A 200 -0.73 -13.69 3.81
C TYR A 200 -0.20 -13.82 2.38
N LEU A 201 -0.93 -14.52 1.55
CA LEU A 201 -0.57 -14.85 0.17
C LEU A 201 -1.45 -14.06 -0.79
N LEU A 202 -0.91 -13.02 -1.41
CA LEU A 202 -1.65 -12.22 -2.39
C LEU A 202 -2.05 -13.05 -3.64
N ASN A 203 -1.30 -14.10 -3.93
CA ASN A 203 -1.52 -15.00 -5.06
C ASN A 203 -1.64 -16.45 -4.55
N SER A 204 -2.75 -17.10 -4.86
CA SER A 204 -2.99 -18.50 -4.52
C SER A 204 -1.94 -19.48 -5.08
N GLY A 205 -1.21 -19.09 -6.14
CA GLY A 205 -0.13 -19.90 -6.70
C GLY A 205 1.04 -20.17 -5.75
N TYR A 206 1.16 -19.44 -4.64
CA TYR A 206 2.17 -19.70 -3.61
C TYR A 206 1.71 -20.73 -2.56
N ALA A 207 0.45 -21.15 -2.58
CA ALA A 207 -0.05 -22.17 -1.65
C ALA A 207 0.72 -23.50 -1.78
N ASP A 208 1.10 -23.88 -3.00
CA ASP A 208 1.88 -25.09 -3.23
C ASP A 208 3.27 -25.08 -2.61
N GLU A 209 3.90 -23.87 -2.47
CA GLU A 209 5.19 -23.73 -1.79
C GLU A 209 5.02 -23.93 -0.28
N ILE A 210 3.98 -23.35 0.30
CA ILE A 210 3.64 -23.53 1.70
C ILE A 210 3.31 -24.98 2.00
N ILE A 211 2.48 -25.62 1.18
CA ILE A 211 2.10 -27.04 1.34
C ILE A 211 3.34 -27.96 1.25
N ARG A 212 4.23 -27.70 0.29
CA ARG A 212 5.47 -28.51 0.17
C ARG A 212 6.37 -28.38 1.38
N TRP A 213 6.52 -27.19 1.91
CA TRP A 213 7.28 -26.97 3.13
C TRP A 213 6.58 -27.61 4.34
N HIS A 214 5.26 -27.43 4.47
CA HIS A 214 4.47 -27.96 5.57
C HIS A 214 4.50 -29.50 5.67
N ARG A 215 4.49 -30.20 4.53
CA ARG A 215 4.65 -31.67 4.52
C ARG A 215 5.94 -32.18 5.17
N GLN A 216 6.98 -31.35 5.21
CA GLN A 216 8.25 -31.65 5.88
C GLN A 216 8.25 -31.19 7.35
N HIS A 217 7.28 -30.36 7.73
CA HIS A 217 7.15 -29.75 9.06
C HIS A 217 5.70 -29.84 9.57
N PRO A 218 5.13 -31.03 9.68
CA PRO A 218 3.70 -31.22 9.99
C PRO A 218 3.33 -30.80 11.42
N ASP A 219 4.30 -30.60 12.29
CA ASP A 219 4.15 -30.08 13.65
C ASP A 219 3.98 -28.55 13.72
N GLN A 220 4.27 -27.84 12.64
CA GLN A 220 4.16 -26.38 12.61
C GLN A 220 2.76 -25.93 12.22
N VAL A 221 2.11 -25.21 13.13
CA VAL A 221 0.74 -24.70 12.89
C VAL A 221 0.79 -23.44 12.04
N LEU A 222 0.06 -23.44 10.90
CA LEU A 222 -0.06 -22.32 9.99
C LEU A 222 -1.52 -21.97 9.67
N HIS A 223 -1.82 -20.69 9.74
CA HIS A 223 -3.03 -20.10 9.17
C HIS A 223 -2.67 -19.24 7.97
N CYS A 224 -3.14 -19.62 6.78
CA CYS A 224 -2.82 -18.97 5.52
C CYS A 224 -4.05 -18.22 4.95
N PHE A 225 -3.94 -16.92 4.77
CA PHE A 225 -4.94 -16.13 4.04
C PHE A 225 -4.55 -15.99 2.57
N TRP A 226 -5.48 -16.29 1.67
CA TRP A 226 -5.24 -16.24 0.23
C TRP A 226 -6.40 -15.59 -0.56
N ASP A 227 -6.06 -14.99 -1.70
CA ASP A 227 -7.06 -14.46 -2.64
C ASP A 227 -7.53 -15.58 -3.59
N ASN A 228 -8.30 -16.51 -3.05
CA ASN A 228 -8.97 -17.55 -3.83
C ASN A 228 -10.48 -17.41 -3.65
N ARG A 229 -11.15 -16.81 -4.65
CA ARG A 229 -12.60 -16.53 -4.62
C ARG A 229 -13.47 -17.80 -4.71
N HIS A 230 -12.90 -18.90 -5.21
CA HIS A 230 -13.59 -20.19 -5.38
C HIS A 230 -13.43 -21.09 -4.14
N ALA A 231 -12.52 -20.74 -3.25
CA ALA A 231 -12.29 -21.49 -2.02
C ALA A 231 -13.44 -21.28 -1.01
N ALA A 232 -13.63 -22.26 -0.14
CA ALA A 232 -14.48 -22.10 1.04
C ALA A 232 -13.94 -20.98 1.96
N ALA A 233 -14.78 -20.48 2.88
CA ALA A 233 -14.34 -19.46 3.84
C ALA A 233 -13.17 -19.94 4.69
N VAL A 234 -13.13 -21.24 5.01
CA VAL A 234 -12.06 -21.94 5.72
C VAL A 234 -11.89 -23.33 5.07
N GLU A 235 -10.65 -23.69 4.77
CA GLU A 235 -10.28 -25.00 4.25
C GLU A 235 -9.17 -25.57 5.13
N HIS A 236 -9.44 -26.68 5.81
CA HIS A 236 -8.44 -27.43 6.56
C HIS A 236 -7.71 -28.36 5.60
N TYR A 237 -6.41 -28.11 5.38
CA TYR A 237 -5.56 -29.01 4.61
C TYR A 237 -5.25 -30.27 5.45
N ASP A 238 -4.90 -30.06 6.74
CA ASP A 238 -4.74 -31.08 7.76
C ASP A 238 -5.00 -30.47 9.17
N GLU A 239 -4.54 -31.12 10.24
CA GLU A 239 -4.74 -30.66 11.62
C GLU A 239 -3.97 -29.37 11.95
N THR A 240 -2.91 -29.05 11.22
CA THR A 240 -1.97 -27.95 11.51
C THR A 240 -1.88 -26.90 10.40
N LEU A 241 -2.41 -27.15 9.20
CA LEU A 241 -2.46 -26.20 8.11
C LEU A 241 -3.89 -25.86 7.71
N THR A 242 -4.26 -24.58 7.86
CA THR A 242 -5.58 -24.07 7.52
C THR A 242 -5.47 -22.89 6.56
N PHE A 243 -6.22 -22.95 5.46
CA PHE A 243 -6.40 -21.82 4.53
C PHE A 243 -7.67 -21.05 4.85
N HIS A 244 -7.60 -19.72 4.76
CA HIS A 244 -8.70 -18.81 4.97
C HIS A 244 -8.88 -17.93 3.74
N ARG A 245 -10.12 -17.73 3.31
CA ARG A 245 -10.43 -16.66 2.36
C ARG A 245 -10.18 -15.31 3.03
N LEU A 246 -9.84 -14.29 2.24
CA LEU A 246 -9.54 -12.95 2.76
C LEU A 246 -10.67 -12.40 3.63
N ASP A 247 -10.33 -12.13 4.89
CA ASP A 247 -11.19 -11.52 5.91
C ASP A 247 -10.30 -10.60 6.76
N ASP A 248 -10.56 -9.30 6.72
CA ASP A 248 -9.70 -8.29 7.31
C ASP A 248 -9.76 -8.27 8.85
N GLU A 249 -10.89 -8.65 9.44
CA GLU A 249 -11.06 -8.68 10.89
C GLU A 249 -10.43 -9.95 11.49
N LYS A 250 -10.71 -11.11 10.87
CA LYS A 250 -10.12 -12.39 11.25
C LYS A 250 -8.61 -12.38 11.09
N PHE A 251 -8.11 -11.82 9.97
CA PHE A 251 -6.68 -11.71 9.73
C PHE A 251 -5.98 -10.91 10.83
N LEU A 252 -6.52 -9.74 11.20
CA LEU A 252 -5.94 -8.91 12.26
C LEU A 252 -6.01 -9.59 13.62
N ALA A 253 -7.11 -10.25 13.95
CA ALA A 253 -7.27 -10.97 15.20
C ALA A 253 -6.25 -12.13 15.34
N LEU A 254 -5.99 -12.85 14.24
CA LEU A 254 -4.95 -13.90 14.23
C LEU A 254 -3.54 -13.29 14.27
N MET A 255 -3.31 -12.16 13.57
CA MET A 255 -2.02 -11.46 13.60
C MET A 255 -1.66 -11.03 15.03
N ALA A 256 -2.62 -10.54 15.80
CA ALA A 256 -2.37 -10.14 17.19
C ALA A 256 -1.85 -11.29 18.07
N ARG A 257 -2.17 -12.55 17.74
CA ARG A 257 -1.85 -13.73 18.54
C ARG A 257 -0.72 -14.59 17.96
N CYS A 258 -0.41 -14.48 16.67
CA CYS A 258 0.59 -15.32 16.00
C CYS A 258 2.01 -15.11 16.54
N ARG A 259 2.88 -16.10 16.29
CA ARG A 259 4.33 -16.00 16.55
C ARG A 259 5.06 -15.12 15.56
N GLY A 260 4.56 -14.99 14.33
CA GLY A 260 5.14 -14.20 13.28
C GLY A 260 4.29 -14.23 12.00
N LEU A 261 4.52 -13.26 11.13
CA LEU A 261 3.82 -13.07 9.85
C LEU A 261 4.74 -13.45 8.69
N ILE A 262 4.22 -14.26 7.77
CA ILE A 262 4.83 -14.56 6.47
C ILE A 262 3.99 -13.83 5.42
N THR A 263 4.58 -12.94 4.61
CA THR A 263 3.79 -12.11 3.69
C THR A 263 4.50 -11.83 2.37
N THR A 264 3.74 -11.61 1.32
CA THR A 264 4.25 -11.17 0.01
C THR A 264 4.64 -9.68 -0.02
N ALA A 265 5.26 -9.19 1.05
CA ALA A 265 5.85 -7.85 1.18
C ALA A 265 4.90 -6.68 0.87
N GLY A 266 3.62 -6.81 1.22
CA GLY A 266 2.66 -5.70 1.21
C GLY A 266 2.96 -4.71 2.33
N PHE A 267 3.04 -3.41 2.03
CA PHE A 267 3.39 -2.37 2.99
C PHE A 267 2.47 -2.35 4.22
N GLU A 268 1.15 -2.44 4.03
CA GLU A 268 0.15 -2.33 5.11
C GLU A 268 0.27 -3.46 6.12
N SER A 269 0.37 -4.71 5.67
CA SER A 269 0.48 -5.87 6.57
C SER A 269 1.78 -5.87 7.37
N VAL A 270 2.87 -5.37 6.79
CA VAL A 270 4.14 -5.16 7.50
C VAL A 270 3.99 -4.10 8.59
N CYS A 271 3.33 -2.96 8.30
CA CYS A 271 3.08 -1.92 9.29
C CYS A 271 2.23 -2.42 10.47
N GLU A 272 1.16 -3.19 10.18
CA GLU A 272 0.31 -3.79 11.20
C GLU A 272 1.09 -4.78 12.08
N ALA A 273 1.91 -5.64 11.46
CA ALA A 273 2.75 -6.59 12.18
C ALA A 273 3.80 -5.88 13.05
N MET A 274 4.46 -4.82 12.54
CA MET A 274 5.41 -4.01 13.31
C MET A 274 4.73 -3.35 14.52
N TYR A 275 3.51 -2.82 14.33
CA TYR A 275 2.74 -2.24 15.43
C TYR A 275 2.40 -3.28 16.50
N LEU A 276 2.05 -4.49 16.10
CA LEU A 276 1.74 -5.61 17.00
C LEU A 276 2.98 -6.32 17.53
N GLY A 277 4.19 -5.85 17.19
CA GLY A 277 5.46 -6.40 17.65
C GLY A 277 5.79 -7.78 17.06
N LYS A 278 5.19 -8.15 15.93
CA LYS A 278 5.36 -9.47 15.29
C LYS A 278 6.52 -9.45 14.30
N PRO A 279 7.43 -10.46 14.36
CA PRO A 279 8.43 -10.64 13.32
C PRO A 279 7.79 -10.95 11.99
N VAL A 280 8.42 -10.48 10.90
CA VAL A 280 7.92 -10.63 9.53
C VAL A 280 8.93 -11.38 8.67
N LEU A 281 8.47 -12.36 7.88
CA LEU A 281 9.16 -12.86 6.71
C LEU A 281 8.53 -12.20 5.47
N ALA A 282 9.23 -11.26 4.86
CA ALA A 282 8.78 -10.52 3.69
C ALA A 282 9.34 -11.14 2.42
N VAL A 283 8.47 -11.76 1.61
CA VAL A 283 8.81 -12.47 0.36
C VAL A 283 8.15 -11.75 -0.81
N PRO A 284 8.89 -11.03 -1.66
CA PRO A 284 8.31 -10.35 -2.80
C PRO A 284 7.80 -11.37 -3.84
N VAL A 285 6.69 -11.06 -4.48
CA VAL A 285 6.23 -11.78 -5.67
C VAL A 285 7.29 -11.66 -6.76
N GLU A 286 7.60 -12.77 -7.43
CA GLU A 286 8.62 -12.81 -8.48
C GLU A 286 8.37 -11.74 -9.57
N GLY A 287 9.40 -10.97 -9.93
CA GLY A 287 9.28 -9.87 -10.89
C GLY A 287 8.56 -8.62 -10.38
N HIS A 288 8.10 -8.58 -9.14
CA HIS A 288 7.42 -7.42 -8.57
C HIS A 288 8.42 -6.50 -7.84
N TYR A 289 9.04 -5.59 -8.59
CA TYR A 289 10.11 -4.73 -8.10
C TYR A 289 9.72 -3.88 -6.87
N GLU A 290 8.49 -3.35 -6.83
CA GLU A 290 7.98 -2.62 -5.66
C GLU A 290 8.00 -3.47 -4.40
N GLN A 291 7.50 -4.71 -4.47
CA GLN A 291 7.50 -5.60 -3.31
C GLN A 291 8.93 -6.00 -2.89
N TYR A 292 9.85 -6.06 -3.86
CA TYR A 292 11.26 -6.27 -3.54
C TYR A 292 11.83 -5.09 -2.75
N CYS A 293 11.56 -3.85 -3.15
CA CYS A 293 11.92 -2.67 -2.36
C CYS A 293 11.28 -2.71 -0.97
N ASN A 294 9.97 -2.99 -0.89
CA ASN A 294 9.24 -3.07 0.38
C ASN A 294 9.82 -4.13 1.34
N SER A 295 10.26 -5.29 0.81
CA SER A 295 10.86 -6.34 1.65
C SER A 295 12.18 -5.89 2.27
N LEU A 296 13.01 -5.15 1.50
CA LEU A 296 14.27 -4.60 2.00
C LEU A 296 14.04 -3.45 2.98
N ASP A 297 13.06 -2.59 2.73
CA ASP A 297 12.66 -1.51 3.65
C ASP A 297 12.15 -2.09 4.97
N ALA A 298 11.33 -3.14 4.92
CA ALA A 298 10.84 -3.84 6.11
C ALA A 298 12.00 -4.43 6.94
N ALA A 299 12.94 -5.12 6.30
CA ALA A 299 14.11 -5.66 6.97
C ALA A 299 15.01 -4.54 7.53
N GLY A 300 15.23 -3.48 6.77
CA GLY A 300 15.99 -2.30 7.20
C GLY A 300 15.36 -1.55 8.38
N ALA A 301 14.04 -1.56 8.49
CA ALA A 301 13.29 -1.01 9.61
C ALA A 301 13.21 -1.96 10.83
N GLY A 302 13.82 -3.15 10.74
CA GLY A 302 13.82 -4.14 11.82
C GLY A 302 12.52 -4.95 11.93
N ALA A 303 11.65 -4.95 10.92
CA ALA A 303 10.42 -5.73 10.93
C ALA A 303 10.69 -7.25 10.93
N GLY A 304 11.80 -7.69 10.33
CA GLY A 304 12.14 -9.11 10.26
C GLY A 304 13.10 -9.44 9.11
N LEU A 305 12.84 -10.52 8.40
CA LEU A 305 13.67 -11.00 7.31
C LEU A 305 13.06 -10.64 5.94
N ALA A 306 13.92 -10.28 5.00
CA ALA A 306 13.63 -10.26 3.57
C ALA A 306 14.22 -11.50 2.90
N SER A 307 13.42 -12.20 2.11
CA SER A 307 13.87 -13.37 1.34
C SER A 307 13.24 -13.36 -0.04
N ARG A 308 13.90 -13.95 -1.03
CA ARG A 308 13.34 -14.07 -2.39
C ARG A 308 12.38 -15.26 -2.55
N HIS A 309 12.32 -16.16 -1.58
CA HIS A 309 11.46 -17.33 -1.51
C HIS A 309 10.97 -17.54 -0.08
N PHE A 310 10.00 -18.41 0.12
CA PHE A 310 9.46 -18.71 1.44
C PHE A 310 10.44 -19.57 2.27
N ASP A 311 11.57 -18.96 2.67
CA ASP A 311 12.56 -19.59 3.57
C ASP A 311 12.02 -19.57 5.00
N ILE A 312 11.01 -20.40 5.23
CA ILE A 312 10.35 -20.50 6.54
C ILE A 312 11.30 -21.07 7.58
N ASP A 313 12.24 -21.94 7.20
CA ASP A 313 13.24 -22.50 8.14
C ASP A 313 14.18 -21.42 8.68
N ALA A 314 14.66 -20.52 7.83
CA ALA A 314 15.41 -19.36 8.30
C ALA A 314 14.56 -18.47 9.22
N PHE A 315 13.30 -18.32 8.91
CA PHE A 315 12.39 -17.54 9.75
C PHE A 315 12.13 -18.19 11.10
N LEU A 316 11.95 -19.50 11.16
CA LEU A 316 11.83 -20.25 12.43
C LEU A 316 13.05 -20.05 13.32
N ARG A 317 14.26 -20.09 12.74
CA ARG A 317 15.51 -19.83 13.47
C ARG A 317 15.65 -18.39 13.94
N PHE A 318 15.12 -17.44 13.16
CA PHE A 318 15.19 -16.00 13.46
C PHE A 318 14.25 -15.57 14.58
N VAL A 319 13.01 -16.11 14.62
CA VAL A 319 11.95 -15.67 15.55
C VAL A 319 12.40 -15.65 17.03
N PRO A 320 13.13 -16.65 17.56
CA PRO A 320 13.59 -16.61 18.96
C PRO A 320 14.57 -15.46 19.29
N THR A 321 15.27 -14.94 18.27
CA THR A 321 16.27 -13.87 18.43
C THR A 321 15.72 -12.49 18.07
N TYR A 322 14.49 -12.43 17.59
CA TYR A 322 13.86 -11.18 17.12
C TYR A 322 13.78 -10.11 18.23
N ARG A 323 14.21 -8.92 17.89
CA ARG A 323 14.09 -7.71 18.73
C ARG A 323 13.08 -6.79 18.09
N SER A 324 11.90 -6.70 18.68
CA SER A 324 10.80 -5.92 18.11
C SER A 324 11.08 -4.41 18.12
N PRO A 325 10.94 -3.71 16.97
CA PRO A 325 11.01 -2.26 16.88
C PRO A 325 9.72 -1.57 17.34
N ALA A 326 8.72 -2.30 17.80
CA ALA A 326 7.38 -1.79 18.15
C ALA A 326 7.40 -0.54 19.02
N PRO A 327 8.23 -0.38 20.07
CA PRO A 327 8.21 0.83 20.88
C PRO A 327 8.58 2.11 20.09
N ALA A 328 9.52 2.03 19.18
CA ALA A 328 9.88 3.14 18.30
C ALA A 328 8.82 3.37 17.22
N PHE A 329 8.30 2.28 16.65
CA PHE A 329 7.25 2.33 15.64
C PHE A 329 5.93 2.87 16.19
N HIS A 330 5.54 2.56 17.43
CA HIS A 330 4.38 3.15 18.10
C HIS A 330 4.51 4.68 18.17
N ARG A 331 5.65 5.19 18.67
CA ARG A 331 5.89 6.65 18.74
C ARG A 331 5.80 7.31 17.37
N TRP A 332 6.20 6.62 16.29
CA TRP A 332 6.08 7.08 14.92
C TRP A 332 4.63 7.04 14.43
N ALA A 333 3.96 5.90 14.56
CA ALA A 333 2.59 5.69 14.10
C ALA A 333 1.57 6.62 14.76
N HIS A 334 1.73 6.91 16.05
CA HIS A 334 0.85 7.82 16.79
C HIS A 334 0.93 9.28 16.34
N GLN A 335 1.95 9.69 15.58
CA GLN A 335 2.03 11.02 14.99
C GLN A 335 1.15 11.16 13.73
N ALA A 336 0.56 10.08 13.22
CA ALA A 336 -0.16 10.09 11.94
C ALA A 336 -1.30 11.12 11.95
N GLU A 337 -2.18 11.09 12.95
CA GLU A 337 -3.36 11.95 12.99
C GLU A 337 -2.97 13.44 12.92
N THR A 338 -2.13 13.90 13.82
CA THR A 338 -1.69 15.31 13.84
C THR A 338 -1.02 15.71 12.53
N ARG A 339 -0.07 14.92 12.06
CA ARG A 339 0.70 15.26 10.85
C ARG A 339 -0.13 15.24 9.57
N PHE A 340 -1.10 14.31 9.46
CA PHE A 340 -1.99 14.27 8.29
C PHE A 340 -2.95 15.46 8.30
N VAL A 341 -3.54 15.81 9.43
CA VAL A 341 -4.43 16.98 9.56
C VAL A 341 -3.67 18.26 9.23
N GLU A 342 -2.51 18.48 9.83
CA GLU A 342 -1.65 19.65 9.54
C GLU A 342 -1.30 19.75 8.04
N ALA A 343 -0.91 18.64 7.42
CA ALA A 343 -0.57 18.62 6.01
C ALA A 343 -1.77 18.93 5.10
N LEU A 344 -2.96 18.43 5.45
CA LEU A 344 -4.21 18.68 4.71
C LEU A 344 -4.66 20.13 4.85
N GLU A 345 -4.74 20.66 6.06
CA GLU A 345 -5.18 22.01 6.33
C GLU A 345 -4.22 23.06 5.73
N ALA A 346 -2.91 22.85 5.89
CA ALA A 346 -1.90 23.69 5.26
C ALA A 346 -1.93 23.63 3.73
N THR A 347 -2.44 22.55 3.13
CA THR A 347 -2.59 22.42 1.69
C THR A 347 -3.89 23.05 1.21
N ALA A 348 -5.00 22.85 1.92
CA ALA A 348 -6.28 23.49 1.60
C ALA A 348 -6.20 25.02 1.65
N SER A 349 -5.36 25.57 2.54
CA SER A 349 -5.13 27.01 2.67
C SER A 349 -4.08 27.58 1.73
N ALA A 350 -3.36 26.73 0.98
CA ALA A 350 -2.33 27.17 0.05
C ALA A 350 -2.93 27.71 -1.25
N PRO A 351 -2.36 28.76 -1.86
CA PRO A 351 -2.77 29.17 -3.20
C PRO A 351 -2.51 28.04 -4.19
N ALA A 352 -3.37 27.92 -5.22
CA ALA A 352 -3.21 26.91 -6.25
C ALA A 352 -1.79 26.94 -6.85
N PRO A 353 -1.10 25.79 -6.98
CA PRO A 353 0.27 25.78 -7.47
C PRO A 353 0.33 26.33 -8.89
N ALA A 354 1.20 27.32 -9.12
CA ALA A 354 1.65 27.65 -10.46
C ALA A 354 2.43 26.42 -10.97
N LEU A 355 1.88 25.70 -11.95
CA LEU A 355 2.54 24.53 -12.53
C LEU A 355 3.81 24.97 -13.25
N ASP A 356 4.97 24.79 -12.61
CA ASP A 356 6.26 24.93 -13.28
C ASP A 356 6.47 23.69 -14.18
N LEU A 357 6.18 23.85 -15.46
CA LEU A 357 6.37 22.82 -16.49
C LEU A 357 7.84 22.72 -16.95
N ARG A 358 8.79 23.23 -16.19
CA ARG A 358 10.19 22.94 -16.53
C ARG A 358 10.41 21.45 -16.41
N PRO A 359 10.81 20.77 -17.50
CA PRO A 359 11.11 19.35 -17.41
C PRO A 359 12.35 19.18 -16.51
N GLU A 360 12.18 18.53 -15.38
CA GLU A 360 13.29 18.04 -14.53
C GLU A 360 14.15 16.97 -15.25
N PHE A 361 14.12 16.95 -16.58
CA PHE A 361 14.86 16.02 -17.44
C PHE A 361 16.26 16.53 -17.85
N ALA A 362 16.65 17.72 -17.40
CA ALA A 362 17.93 18.31 -17.77
C ALA A 362 18.92 18.32 -16.60
N THR A 363 19.32 17.18 -16.09
CA THR A 363 20.65 16.91 -15.47
C THR A 363 20.67 15.48 -14.94
N ALA A 364 21.19 14.55 -15.70
CA ALA A 364 21.82 13.31 -15.25
C ALA A 364 23.01 13.04 -16.16
#